data_dc63094a51afb47cc386c72e35be21b2
#
_entry.id   dc63094a51afb47cc386c72e35be21b2
#
_cell.length_a   1.000
_cell.length_b   1.000
_cell.length_c   1.000
_cell.angle_alpha   90.00
_cell.angle_beta   90.00
_cell.angle_gamma   90.00
#
_symmetry.space_group_name_H-M   'P 1'
#
loop_
_entity.id
_entity.type
_entity.pdbx_description
1 polymer ?
#
loop_
_entity_poly.entity_id
_entity_poly.type
_entity_poly.pdbx_seq_one_letter_code
_entity_poly.pdbx_strand_id
1 'polypeptide(L)'
;VPLGTVLTIPATGSEMNNGAVISRRETKEKYPFYGNYPLFSILDPEKTFTLPQRQVACGLADTFVHVMEQYMTVAGQSRVMDRWAEGILQTLVEIAPEIRENQHDYDLMADFMLSATMGLNGFIAMGVAQDWATHMIGHELTALHGLTHGATLAIVLPGTLRVLSAQKGDKLLQYGERVWGITTGERDERIRLAIERTEGFF
;
A
#
# COMPACT_ATOMS: atom_id res chain seq x y z
N VAL A 1 -7.01 -18.36 -21.32
CA VAL A 1 -5.88 -19.23 -20.98
C VAL A 1 -5.83 -19.33 -19.47
N PRO A 2 -5.78 -20.53 -18.86
CA PRO A 2 -5.60 -20.69 -17.43
C PRO A 2 -4.25 -20.11 -17.00
N LEU A 3 -4.23 -19.39 -15.88
CA LEU A 3 -3.07 -18.74 -15.30
C LEU A 3 -2.82 -19.30 -13.89
N GLY A 4 -1.59 -19.67 -13.58
CA GLY A 4 -1.12 -19.95 -12.24
C GLY A 4 0.05 -19.04 -11.92
N THR A 5 0.25 -18.68 -10.66
CA THR A 5 1.33 -17.78 -10.24
C THR A 5 2.17 -18.36 -9.12
N VAL A 6 3.43 -17.97 -9.08
CA VAL A 6 4.33 -18.15 -7.94
C VAL A 6 4.82 -16.77 -7.56
N LEU A 7 4.45 -16.28 -6.38
CA LEU A 7 4.77 -14.93 -5.94
C LEU A 7 6.26 -14.84 -5.58
N THR A 8 6.96 -13.86 -6.17
CA THR A 8 8.37 -13.61 -5.90
C THR A 8 8.65 -12.22 -5.33
N ILE A 9 7.70 -11.29 -5.46
CA ILE A 9 7.78 -9.94 -4.87
C ILE A 9 6.41 -9.52 -4.34
N PRO A 10 6.23 -9.44 -3.03
CA PRO A 10 4.99 -8.94 -2.44
C PRO A 10 4.86 -7.44 -2.67
N ALA A 11 3.75 -7.00 -3.23
CA ALA A 11 3.40 -5.60 -3.43
C ALA A 11 1.97 -5.46 -3.96
N THR A 12 1.71 -5.94 -5.20
CA THR A 12 0.53 -5.62 -6.00
C THR A 12 -0.69 -6.52 -5.75
N GLY A 13 -0.55 -7.57 -4.94
CA GLY A 13 -1.63 -8.56 -4.74
C GLY A 13 -2.09 -9.26 -6.03
N SER A 14 -1.31 -9.21 -7.12
CA SER A 14 -1.68 -9.75 -8.44
C SER A 14 -1.87 -11.27 -8.46
N GLU A 15 -1.38 -11.95 -7.46
CA GLU A 15 -1.61 -13.38 -7.20
C GLU A 15 -3.06 -13.67 -6.77
N MET A 16 -3.81 -12.65 -6.33
CA MET A 16 -5.18 -12.80 -5.85
C MET A 16 -6.14 -11.70 -6.34
N ASN A 17 -5.76 -10.98 -7.41
CA ASN A 17 -6.63 -10.04 -8.10
C ASN A 17 -6.56 -10.24 -9.61
N ASN A 18 -7.28 -9.44 -10.39
CA ASN A 18 -7.30 -9.49 -11.84
C ASN A 18 -6.77 -8.20 -12.48
N GLY A 19 -6.15 -7.33 -11.69
CA GLY A 19 -5.56 -6.08 -12.14
C GLY A 19 -4.16 -6.27 -12.69
N ALA A 20 -3.81 -5.51 -13.71
CA ALA A 20 -2.45 -5.38 -14.21
C ALA A 20 -2.22 -3.97 -14.75
N VAL A 21 -0.96 -3.56 -14.85
CA VAL A 21 -0.58 -2.26 -15.38
C VAL A 21 0.49 -2.44 -16.44
N ILE A 22 0.26 -1.87 -17.63
CA ILE A 22 1.18 -1.93 -18.75
C ILE A 22 1.82 -0.56 -18.99
N SER A 23 3.14 -0.56 -19.21
CA SER A 23 3.87 0.64 -19.65
C SER A 23 4.23 0.54 -21.13
N ARG A 24 3.92 1.58 -21.89
CA ARG A 24 4.34 1.74 -23.29
C ARG A 24 5.48 2.74 -23.35
N ARG A 25 6.66 2.25 -23.68
CA ARG A 25 7.89 3.07 -23.64
C ARG A 25 7.92 4.17 -24.71
N GLU A 26 7.39 3.89 -25.90
CA GLU A 26 7.40 4.80 -27.05
C GLU A 26 6.60 6.06 -26.77
N THR A 27 5.47 5.95 -26.11
CA THR A 27 4.56 7.06 -25.79
C THR A 27 4.70 7.57 -24.37
N LYS A 28 5.52 6.91 -23.53
CA LYS A 28 5.67 7.20 -22.08
C LYS A 28 4.34 7.17 -21.34
N GLU A 29 3.55 6.14 -21.61
CA GLU A 29 2.24 5.95 -21.01
C GLU A 29 2.25 4.74 -20.09
N LYS A 30 1.42 4.77 -19.03
CA LYS A 30 1.24 3.66 -18.09
C LYS A 30 -0.23 3.55 -17.72
N TYR A 31 -0.88 2.46 -18.12
CA TYR A 31 -2.31 2.25 -17.96
C TYR A 31 -2.66 0.96 -17.22
N PRO A 32 -3.63 1.00 -16.29
CA PRO A 32 -4.22 -0.19 -15.70
C PRO A 32 -5.15 -0.89 -16.71
N PHE A 33 -5.23 -2.21 -16.61
CA PHE A 33 -6.25 -3.01 -17.28
C PHE A 33 -6.66 -4.18 -16.38
N TYR A 34 -7.79 -4.81 -16.68
CA TYR A 34 -8.31 -5.94 -15.93
C TYR A 34 -8.32 -7.18 -16.80
N GLY A 35 -7.73 -8.25 -16.27
CA GLY A 35 -7.64 -9.56 -16.90
C GLY A 35 -8.45 -10.64 -16.15
N ASN A 36 -7.92 -11.85 -16.15
CA ASN A 36 -8.49 -12.97 -15.39
C ASN A 36 -7.76 -13.15 -14.07
N TYR A 37 -8.47 -13.64 -13.05
CA TYR A 37 -7.84 -14.10 -11.82
C TYR A 37 -6.96 -15.33 -12.08
N PRO A 38 -5.85 -15.51 -11.36
CA PRO A 38 -5.14 -16.76 -11.32
C PRO A 38 -6.04 -17.89 -10.82
N LEU A 39 -5.90 -19.09 -11.37
CA LEU A 39 -6.61 -20.29 -10.89
C LEU A 39 -6.04 -20.82 -9.58
N PHE A 40 -4.74 -20.61 -9.38
CA PHE A 40 -4.03 -20.89 -8.15
C PHE A 40 -2.83 -19.97 -8.03
N SER A 41 -2.37 -19.77 -6.80
CA SER A 41 -1.18 -18.97 -6.50
C SER A 41 -0.39 -19.64 -5.39
N ILE A 42 0.92 -19.67 -5.54
CA ILE A 42 1.86 -20.20 -4.54
C ILE A 42 2.52 -18.98 -3.89
N LEU A 43 2.35 -18.87 -2.58
CA LEU A 43 2.93 -17.85 -1.74
C LEU A 43 3.93 -18.54 -0.81
N ASP A 44 5.21 -18.45 -1.16
CA ASP A 44 6.31 -19.04 -0.41
C ASP A 44 7.28 -17.92 0.02
N PRO A 45 7.31 -17.54 1.30
CA PRO A 45 8.17 -16.47 1.81
C PRO A 45 9.65 -16.62 1.46
N GLU A 46 10.18 -17.84 1.37
CA GLU A 46 11.57 -18.08 1.00
C GLU A 46 11.93 -17.54 -0.38
N LYS A 47 10.97 -17.43 -1.30
CA LYS A 47 11.19 -16.88 -2.65
C LYS A 47 11.48 -15.38 -2.65
N THR A 48 11.25 -14.71 -1.52
CA THR A 48 11.51 -13.28 -1.34
C THR A 48 12.89 -12.97 -0.75
N PHE A 49 13.57 -13.95 -0.17
CA PHE A 49 14.82 -13.76 0.57
C PHE A 49 15.96 -13.17 -0.27
N THR A 50 15.96 -13.42 -1.57
CA THR A 50 16.97 -12.93 -2.49
C THR A 50 16.63 -11.59 -3.15
N LEU A 51 15.49 -10.98 -2.80
CA LEU A 51 15.14 -9.65 -3.30
C LEU A 51 16.15 -8.61 -2.80
N PRO A 52 16.54 -7.65 -3.65
CA PRO A 52 17.26 -6.47 -3.16
C PRO A 52 16.43 -5.73 -2.12
N GLN A 53 17.05 -5.28 -1.03
CA GLN A 53 16.35 -4.55 0.06
C GLN A 53 15.52 -3.36 -0.46
N ARG A 54 16.02 -2.66 -1.50
CA ARG A 54 15.26 -1.58 -2.15
C ARG A 54 13.93 -2.06 -2.74
N GLN A 55 13.88 -3.27 -3.28
CA GLN A 55 12.64 -3.84 -3.83
C GLN A 55 11.67 -4.22 -2.72
N VAL A 56 12.18 -4.74 -1.62
CA VAL A 56 11.35 -5.02 -0.44
C VAL A 56 10.77 -3.73 0.13
N ALA A 57 11.57 -2.68 0.29
CA ALA A 57 11.11 -1.37 0.74
C ALA A 57 10.06 -0.77 -0.23
N CYS A 58 10.27 -0.89 -1.54
CA CYS A 58 9.27 -0.46 -2.54
C CYS A 58 7.97 -1.27 -2.44
N GLY A 59 8.06 -2.57 -2.18
CA GLY A 59 6.88 -3.42 -1.99
C GLY A 59 6.10 -3.08 -0.71
N LEU A 60 6.80 -2.81 0.39
CA LEU A 60 6.19 -2.34 1.65
C LEU A 60 5.47 -0.99 1.45
N ALA A 61 6.12 -0.04 0.77
CA ALA A 61 5.53 1.26 0.44
C ALA A 61 4.30 1.11 -0.47
N ASP A 62 4.38 0.28 -1.51
CA ASP A 62 3.29 0.01 -2.44
C ASP A 62 2.08 -0.60 -1.71
N THR A 63 2.31 -1.63 -0.90
CA THR A 63 1.26 -2.25 -0.06
C THR A 63 0.61 -1.24 0.89
N PHE A 64 1.42 -0.44 1.57
CA PHE A 64 0.93 0.60 2.47
C PHE A 64 0.02 1.59 1.75
N VAL A 65 0.43 2.08 0.58
CA VAL A 65 -0.34 3.02 -0.21
C VAL A 65 -1.61 2.39 -0.78
N HIS A 66 -1.58 1.14 -1.24
CA HIS A 66 -2.79 0.42 -1.64
C HIS A 66 -3.85 0.42 -0.55
N VAL A 67 -3.46 0.11 0.69
CA VAL A 67 -4.39 0.12 1.83
C VAL A 67 -4.85 1.55 2.13
N MET A 68 -3.95 2.53 2.12
CA MET A 68 -4.28 3.93 2.39
C MET A 68 -5.32 4.50 1.41
N GLU A 69 -5.23 4.18 0.12
CA GLU A 69 -6.14 4.72 -0.90
C GLU A 69 -7.53 4.07 -0.88
N GLN A 70 -7.67 2.93 -0.23
CA GLN A 70 -8.97 2.31 0.06
C GLN A 70 -9.53 2.73 1.42
N TYR A 71 -8.66 3.04 2.37
CA TYR A 71 -9.01 3.42 3.74
C TYR A 71 -9.23 4.92 3.93
N MET A 72 -8.33 5.76 3.38
CA MET A 72 -8.30 7.22 3.59
C MET A 72 -9.28 7.95 2.65
N THR A 73 -10.56 7.59 2.73
CA THR A 73 -11.62 8.15 1.88
C THR A 73 -12.68 8.85 2.73
N VAL A 74 -13.82 8.22 2.95
CA VAL A 74 -14.96 8.79 3.68
C VAL A 74 -15.05 8.15 5.07
N ALA A 75 -15.15 8.98 6.11
CA ALA A 75 -15.30 8.48 7.47
C ALA A 75 -16.66 7.79 7.68
N GLY A 76 -16.67 6.70 8.46
CA GLY A 76 -17.88 6.02 8.92
C GLY A 76 -18.57 5.11 7.91
N GLN A 77 -17.98 4.84 6.74
CA GLN A 77 -18.57 3.95 5.74
C GLN A 77 -18.68 2.50 6.23
N SER A 78 -17.60 1.95 6.77
CA SER A 78 -17.58 0.58 7.26
C SER A 78 -16.59 0.40 8.40
N ARG A 79 -17.11 0.13 9.60
CA ARG A 79 -16.26 -0.10 10.78
C ARG A 79 -15.39 -1.34 10.63
N VAL A 80 -15.89 -2.40 9.99
CA VAL A 80 -15.17 -3.64 9.84
C VAL A 80 -14.05 -3.50 8.81
N MET A 81 -14.30 -2.85 7.67
CA MET A 81 -13.26 -2.60 6.67
C MET A 81 -12.18 -1.66 7.20
N ASP A 82 -12.57 -0.62 7.96
CA ASP A 82 -11.62 0.24 8.67
C ASP A 82 -10.68 -0.59 9.58
N ARG A 83 -11.21 -1.50 10.40
CA ARG A 83 -10.39 -2.34 11.29
C ARG A 83 -9.45 -3.28 10.55
N TRP A 84 -9.89 -3.84 9.43
CA TRP A 84 -9.04 -4.68 8.58
C TRP A 84 -7.91 -3.87 7.95
N ALA A 85 -8.22 -2.70 7.40
CA ALA A 85 -7.22 -1.80 6.82
C ALA A 85 -6.23 -1.30 7.89
N GLU A 86 -6.72 -0.87 9.05
CA GLU A 86 -5.91 -0.42 10.19
C GLU A 86 -4.98 -1.53 10.68
N GLY A 87 -5.46 -2.78 10.75
CA GLY A 87 -4.64 -3.93 11.13
C GLY A 87 -3.50 -4.20 10.15
N ILE A 88 -3.77 -4.16 8.84
CA ILE A 88 -2.72 -4.30 7.82
C ILE A 88 -1.70 -3.16 7.94
N LEU A 89 -2.13 -1.91 8.07
CA LEU A 89 -1.23 -0.76 8.22
C LEU A 89 -0.36 -0.88 9.47
N GLN A 90 -0.93 -1.28 10.61
CA GLN A 90 -0.18 -1.53 11.86
C GLN A 90 0.87 -2.63 11.65
N THR A 91 0.48 -3.76 11.07
CA THR A 91 1.41 -4.85 10.77
C THR A 91 2.58 -4.36 9.92
N LEU A 92 2.32 -3.62 8.85
CA LEU A 92 3.39 -3.07 7.99
C LEU A 92 4.33 -2.13 8.74
N VAL A 93 3.79 -1.28 9.63
CA VAL A 93 4.60 -0.36 10.46
C VAL A 93 5.49 -1.13 11.43
N GLU A 94 4.98 -2.21 12.00
CA GLU A 94 5.70 -3.07 12.96
C GLU A 94 6.81 -3.87 12.27
N ILE A 95 6.50 -4.56 11.17
CA ILE A 95 7.44 -5.50 10.55
C ILE A 95 8.49 -4.83 9.65
N ALA A 96 8.22 -3.64 9.10
CA ALA A 96 9.15 -3.01 8.14
C ALA A 96 10.58 -2.77 8.71
N PRO A 97 10.76 -2.22 9.92
CA PRO A 97 12.09 -2.10 10.51
C PRO A 97 12.75 -3.46 10.78
N GLU A 98 11.99 -4.46 11.19
CA GLU A 98 12.51 -5.81 11.47
C GLU A 98 12.93 -6.52 10.18
N ILE A 99 12.15 -6.42 9.11
CA ILE A 99 12.52 -6.93 7.78
C ILE A 99 13.82 -6.27 7.26
N ARG A 100 13.99 -4.97 7.49
CA ARG A 100 15.22 -4.27 7.12
C ARG A 100 16.44 -4.84 7.84
N GLU A 101 16.30 -5.27 9.09
CA GLU A 101 17.36 -5.90 9.86
C GLU A 101 17.58 -7.37 9.48
N ASN A 102 16.51 -8.11 9.24
CA ASN A 102 16.57 -9.53 8.87
C ASN A 102 15.50 -9.92 7.83
N GLN A 103 15.80 -9.68 6.56
CA GLN A 103 14.92 -10.06 5.44
C GLN A 103 14.76 -11.59 5.28
N HIS A 104 15.63 -12.41 5.89
CA HIS A 104 15.55 -13.86 5.80
C HIS A 104 14.68 -14.50 6.89
N ASP A 105 14.01 -13.69 7.70
CA ASP A 105 13.02 -14.18 8.65
C ASP A 105 11.74 -14.61 7.92
N TYR A 106 11.40 -15.88 8.06
CA TYR A 106 10.28 -16.48 7.36
C TYR A 106 8.94 -15.87 7.78
N ASP A 107 8.74 -15.67 9.09
CA ASP A 107 7.47 -15.20 9.63
C ASP A 107 7.23 -13.73 9.27
N LEU A 108 8.26 -12.88 9.34
CA LEU A 108 8.17 -11.49 8.91
C LEU A 108 7.83 -11.37 7.41
N MET A 109 8.47 -12.17 6.57
CA MET A 109 8.18 -12.16 5.13
C MET A 109 6.83 -12.79 4.79
N ALA A 110 6.34 -13.74 5.59
CA ALA A 110 5.00 -14.28 5.47
C ALA A 110 3.93 -13.23 5.81
N ASP A 111 4.11 -12.48 6.90
CA ASP A 111 3.22 -11.39 7.29
C ASP A 111 3.21 -10.27 6.24
N PHE A 112 4.37 -9.92 5.70
CA PHE A 112 4.45 -8.96 4.60
C PHE A 112 3.72 -9.47 3.35
N MET A 113 3.98 -10.71 2.95
CA MET A 113 3.36 -11.33 1.78
C MET A 113 1.84 -11.38 1.89
N LEU A 114 1.33 -11.80 3.04
CA LEU A 114 -0.11 -11.83 3.30
C LEU A 114 -0.72 -10.42 3.34
N SER A 115 -0.04 -9.46 3.97
CA SER A 115 -0.45 -8.06 3.99
C SER A 115 -0.57 -7.46 2.59
N ALA A 116 0.39 -7.75 1.70
CA ALA A 116 0.37 -7.30 0.31
C ALA A 116 -0.81 -7.92 -0.47
N THR A 117 -1.04 -9.21 -0.32
CA THR A 117 -2.17 -9.90 -0.94
C THR A 117 -3.51 -9.31 -0.48
N MET A 118 -3.70 -9.19 0.84
CA MET A 118 -4.96 -8.67 1.41
C MET A 118 -5.14 -7.18 1.17
N GLY A 119 -4.05 -6.45 0.97
CA GLY A 119 -4.06 -5.02 0.67
C GLY A 119 -4.70 -4.66 -0.67
N LEU A 120 -4.69 -5.59 -1.66
CA LEU A 120 -5.25 -5.30 -3.00
C LEU A 120 -5.98 -6.48 -3.66
N ASN A 121 -6.50 -7.43 -2.90
CA ASN A 121 -7.37 -8.49 -3.44
C ASN A 121 -8.86 -8.11 -3.49
N GLY A 122 -9.21 -6.87 -3.15
CA GLY A 122 -10.59 -6.38 -3.11
C GLY A 122 -11.30 -6.60 -1.78
N PHE A 123 -10.68 -7.29 -0.82
CA PHE A 123 -11.33 -7.60 0.46
C PHE A 123 -11.62 -6.34 1.28
N ILE A 124 -10.63 -5.48 1.51
CA ILE A 124 -10.82 -4.25 2.29
C ILE A 124 -11.58 -3.15 1.52
N ALA A 125 -11.81 -3.34 0.24
CA ALA A 125 -12.56 -2.43 -0.64
C ALA A 125 -14.08 -2.68 -0.63
N MET A 126 -14.56 -3.75 0.01
CA MET A 126 -15.97 -4.12 -0.03
C MET A 126 -16.85 -3.07 0.63
N GLY A 127 -17.70 -2.43 -0.19
CA GLY A 127 -18.68 -1.45 0.28
C GLY A 127 -18.10 -0.11 0.74
N VAL A 128 -16.85 0.21 0.40
CA VAL A 128 -16.21 1.50 0.69
C VAL A 128 -15.79 2.22 -0.59
N ALA A 129 -15.76 3.54 -0.55
CA ALA A 129 -15.21 4.35 -1.62
C ALA A 129 -13.69 4.20 -1.66
N GLN A 130 -13.11 4.32 -2.84
CA GLN A 130 -11.67 4.29 -3.08
C GLN A 130 -11.22 5.59 -3.73
N ASP A 131 -9.98 5.98 -3.50
CA ASP A 131 -9.38 7.19 -4.08
C ASP A 131 -7.92 6.86 -4.48
N TRP A 132 -7.70 6.69 -5.76
CA TRP A 132 -6.43 6.26 -6.35
C TRP A 132 -5.55 7.41 -6.85
N ALA A 133 -5.73 8.62 -6.31
CA ALA A 133 -5.00 9.81 -6.73
C ALA A 133 -3.47 9.65 -6.59
N THR A 134 -2.99 9.05 -5.50
CA THR A 134 -1.55 8.82 -5.27
C THR A 134 -0.97 7.90 -6.34
N HIS A 135 -1.66 6.80 -6.66
CA HIS A 135 -1.23 5.87 -7.71
C HIS A 135 -1.23 6.54 -9.09
N MET A 136 -2.26 7.30 -9.44
CA MET A 136 -2.33 7.95 -10.75
C MET A 136 -1.20 8.97 -10.93
N ILE A 137 -0.91 9.79 -9.94
CA ILE A 137 0.23 10.72 -9.96
C ILE A 137 1.56 9.93 -10.02
N GLY A 138 1.70 8.87 -9.21
CA GLY A 138 2.87 8.00 -9.21
C GLY A 138 3.13 7.32 -10.56
N HIS A 139 2.07 6.93 -11.30
CA HIS A 139 2.19 6.36 -12.63
C HIS A 139 2.80 7.35 -13.63
N GLU A 140 2.39 8.62 -13.57
CA GLU A 140 2.97 9.67 -14.42
C GLU A 140 4.47 9.87 -14.12
N LEU A 141 4.85 9.91 -12.84
CA LEU A 141 6.26 10.00 -12.45
C LEU A 141 7.08 8.79 -12.93
N THR A 142 6.52 7.59 -12.87
CA THR A 142 7.17 6.39 -13.41
C THR A 142 7.30 6.48 -14.93
N ALA A 143 6.24 6.88 -15.64
CA ALA A 143 6.20 6.93 -17.09
C ALA A 143 7.15 7.98 -17.66
N LEU A 144 7.21 9.17 -17.06
CA LEU A 144 8.00 10.30 -17.53
C LEU A 144 9.49 10.20 -17.12
N HIS A 145 9.76 9.72 -15.91
CA HIS A 145 11.09 9.79 -15.29
C HIS A 145 11.73 8.42 -15.03
N GLY A 146 11.03 7.32 -15.27
CA GLY A 146 11.55 5.96 -15.04
C GLY A 146 11.75 5.60 -13.56
N LEU A 147 11.10 6.31 -12.64
CA LEU A 147 11.20 6.04 -11.21
C LEU A 147 10.52 4.72 -10.85
N THR A 148 11.07 4.01 -9.87
CA THR A 148 10.46 2.78 -9.34
C THR A 148 9.10 3.09 -8.73
N HIS A 149 8.08 2.28 -9.04
CA HIS A 149 6.69 2.54 -8.66
C HIS A 149 6.50 2.80 -7.15
N GLY A 150 6.94 1.88 -6.28
CA GLY A 150 6.82 2.07 -4.83
C GLY A 150 7.50 3.34 -4.32
N ALA A 151 8.63 3.74 -4.93
CA ALA A 151 9.30 5.01 -4.58
C ALA A 151 8.47 6.23 -4.98
N THR A 152 7.77 6.20 -6.13
CA THR A 152 6.88 7.32 -6.51
C THR A 152 5.71 7.47 -5.54
N LEU A 153 5.18 6.36 -5.05
CA LEU A 153 4.09 6.36 -4.07
C LEU A 153 4.53 6.92 -2.72
N ALA A 154 5.71 6.54 -2.24
CA ALA A 154 6.31 7.07 -1.01
C ALA A 154 6.51 8.60 -1.07
N ILE A 155 6.87 9.14 -2.25
CA ILE A 155 7.03 10.57 -2.47
C ILE A 155 5.66 11.29 -2.53
N VAL A 156 4.69 10.71 -3.21
CA VAL A 156 3.41 11.38 -3.52
C VAL A 156 2.44 11.35 -2.34
N LEU A 157 2.31 10.23 -1.61
CA LEU A 157 1.29 10.07 -0.58
C LEU A 157 1.33 11.15 0.50
N PRO A 158 2.46 11.52 1.11
CA PRO A 158 2.47 12.59 2.12
C PRO A 158 1.98 13.93 1.57
N GLY A 159 2.28 14.22 0.30
CA GLY A 159 1.80 15.41 -0.40
C GLY A 159 0.29 15.42 -0.59
N THR A 160 -0.29 14.31 -1.06
CA THR A 160 -1.75 14.18 -1.24
C THR A 160 -2.48 14.28 0.11
N LEU A 161 -1.95 13.67 1.16
CA LEU A 161 -2.53 13.77 2.50
C LEU A 161 -2.53 15.20 3.03
N ARG A 162 -1.45 15.97 2.80
CA ARG A 162 -1.38 17.40 3.20
C ARG A 162 -2.41 18.24 2.45
N VAL A 163 -2.47 18.10 1.13
CA VAL A 163 -3.40 18.86 0.28
C VAL A 163 -4.85 18.56 0.64
N LEU A 164 -5.17 17.30 0.93
CA LEU A 164 -6.53 16.85 1.23
C LEU A 164 -6.86 16.85 2.74
N SER A 165 -5.98 17.35 3.60
CA SER A 165 -6.13 17.28 5.05
C SER A 165 -7.42 17.94 5.56
N ALA A 166 -7.87 19.05 4.96
CA ALA A 166 -9.13 19.68 5.30
C ALA A 166 -10.36 18.81 5.01
N GLN A 167 -10.32 18.04 3.91
CA GLN A 167 -11.41 17.17 3.50
C GLN A 167 -11.42 15.83 4.23
N LYS A 168 -10.22 15.29 4.51
CA LYS A 168 -9.99 13.95 5.10
C LYS A 168 -9.68 14.02 6.60
N GLY A 169 -9.86 15.16 7.25
CA GLY A 169 -9.40 15.41 8.62
C GLY A 169 -9.92 14.41 9.66
N ASP A 170 -11.20 14.05 9.61
CA ASP A 170 -11.77 13.05 10.53
C ASP A 170 -11.15 11.66 10.32
N LYS A 171 -10.87 11.32 9.08
CA LYS A 171 -10.24 10.05 8.73
C LYS A 171 -8.74 10.04 9.10
N LEU A 172 -8.07 11.18 8.95
CA LEU A 172 -6.67 11.37 9.39
C LEU A 172 -6.54 11.29 10.91
N LEU A 173 -7.50 11.82 11.66
CA LEU A 173 -7.53 11.66 13.13
C LEU A 173 -7.70 10.20 13.54
N GLN A 174 -8.65 9.49 12.92
CA GLN A 174 -8.87 8.06 13.15
C GLN A 174 -7.61 7.26 12.85
N TYR A 175 -6.98 7.53 11.72
CA TYR A 175 -5.73 6.91 11.29
C TYR A 175 -4.57 7.19 12.25
N GLY A 176 -4.38 8.46 12.64
CA GLY A 176 -3.35 8.86 13.59
C GLY A 176 -3.51 8.17 14.94
N GLU A 177 -4.75 8.10 15.44
CA GLU A 177 -5.05 7.41 16.69
C GLU A 177 -4.82 5.90 16.63
N ARG A 178 -5.33 5.25 15.57
CA ARG A 178 -5.40 3.80 15.52
C ARG A 178 -4.16 3.13 14.96
N VAL A 179 -3.49 3.76 14.02
CA VAL A 179 -2.27 3.21 13.41
C VAL A 179 -1.00 3.73 14.10
N TRP A 180 -0.99 5.00 14.49
CA TRP A 180 0.20 5.64 15.06
C TRP A 180 0.13 5.89 16.57
N GLY A 181 -1.00 5.59 17.22
CA GLY A 181 -1.17 5.82 18.65
C GLY A 181 -1.22 7.29 19.06
N ILE A 182 -1.54 8.22 18.15
CA ILE A 182 -1.61 9.66 18.40
C ILE A 182 -2.95 9.99 19.06
N THR A 183 -2.98 9.97 20.40
CA THR A 183 -4.22 10.15 21.19
C THR A 183 -4.36 11.51 21.85
N THR A 184 -3.25 12.29 21.96
CA THR A 184 -3.21 13.58 22.67
C THR A 184 -2.81 14.72 21.74
N GLY A 185 -3.20 15.95 22.08
CA GLY A 185 -2.95 17.17 21.31
C GLY A 185 -4.19 17.70 20.60
N GLU A 186 -4.09 18.92 20.12
CA GLU A 186 -5.14 19.60 19.37
C GLU A 186 -5.37 18.89 18.00
N ARG A 187 -6.58 19.06 17.45
CA ARG A 187 -7.01 18.40 16.21
C ARG A 187 -5.98 18.54 15.07
N ASP A 188 -5.61 19.77 14.76
CA ASP A 188 -4.73 20.05 13.62
C ASP A 188 -3.31 19.54 13.84
N GLU A 189 -2.84 19.56 15.09
CA GLU A 189 -1.56 18.98 15.46
C GLU A 189 -1.56 17.46 15.28
N ARG A 190 -2.61 16.76 15.73
CA ARG A 190 -2.73 15.30 15.54
C ARG A 190 -2.78 14.90 14.07
N ILE A 191 -3.49 15.69 13.23
CA ILE A 191 -3.51 15.48 11.77
C ILE A 191 -2.11 15.65 11.17
N ARG A 192 -1.41 16.73 11.53
CA ARG A 192 -0.04 16.99 11.08
C ARG A 192 0.90 15.86 11.48
N LEU A 193 0.87 15.45 12.74
CA LEU A 193 1.69 14.34 13.25
C LEU A 193 1.41 13.02 12.53
N ALA A 194 0.15 12.70 12.22
CA ALA A 194 -0.19 11.49 11.47
C ALA A 194 0.45 11.48 10.07
N ILE A 195 0.45 12.61 9.38
CA ILE A 195 1.10 12.78 8.07
C ILE A 195 2.62 12.68 8.20
N GLU A 196 3.21 13.33 9.20
CA GLU A 196 4.67 13.29 9.46
C GLU A 196 5.15 11.87 9.82
N ARG A 197 4.36 11.10 10.60
CA ARG A 197 4.66 9.69 10.88
C ARG A 197 4.63 8.85 9.62
N THR A 198 3.67 9.10 8.73
CA THR A 198 3.59 8.42 7.43
C THR A 198 4.78 8.75 6.54
N GLU A 199 5.19 10.02 6.49
CA GLU A 199 6.38 10.45 5.75
C GLU A 199 7.67 9.84 6.30
N GLY A 200 7.78 9.75 7.63
CA GLY A 200 8.93 9.14 8.29
C GLY A 200 9.00 7.61 8.20
N PHE A 201 7.91 6.96 7.84
CA PHE A 201 7.87 5.51 7.58
C PHE A 201 8.53 5.15 6.25
N PHE A 202 8.41 6.01 5.23
CA PHE A 202 9.01 5.82 3.91
C PHE A 202 10.49 6.21 3.86
#